data_43106bfb2c17ecc0aeea7b97fb5a3b62
#
_entry.id   43106bfb2c17ecc0aeea7b97fb5a3b62
#
_cell.length_a   1.000
_cell.length_b   1.000
_cell.length_c   1.000
_cell.angle_alpha   90.00
_cell.angle_beta   90.00
_cell.angle_gamma   90.00
#
_symmetry.space_group_name_H-M   'P 1'
#
loop_
_entity.id
_entity.type
_entity.pdbx_description
1 polymer ?
#
loop_
_entity_poly.entity_id
_entity_poly.type
_entity_poly.pdbx_seq_one_letter_code
_entity_poly.pdbx_strand_id
1 'polypeptide(L)'
;MATLRKILLAVFLLCNISAIGQVSIKDYEHDENWYVLPEDSKYSLTNFVEFYKNSFSLSRYDSFVIDTMDLDKQLIDSNIAVYKLKHYFNNIEVENSQMIVFSKAGNVQFAYGEVFDNVANYIDVNATTISKTTSQESALKNVGGNFAWQDTNLENYIKELTEDSTATFYPSFSNQKIRKINGIPYLLDEWGITTYDTINGLQTVLVYVDKYNGQIVDKLIKQNNLIDNCNDEGEVITLYYGRKYDMETKWVAPWTYKLRNCDKIYSIGQNFLTGDEDAGESLTDSDNVWTSVAERPVTTAHWAVCKIQNYFKNTFDANIKNILQVVAGIDNYNNSKFIANGLVVQDSILCQINFILLGKINGNYCSTVDIIAHEYAHCLISYSSKLDGYGESGALNESFADIFANLAERSILGRNNWEIGEDLDFVLRDLSNPECSYYQGNNWINPDTTYDKGGVHTNSGVQSKWFQLIYDEIGINDARTLVKWTERCLNPTSKYRDSKNISIYLSQIFFGKCSDEHKAVVDAWYEVGVSPLNSNGYCKNAYHIMPWLKPTIKMETKNSETSSIYPNPTRDFVNIELQEDSLVEIIDINGKVVKALELSAGVNNVNVSDLPNGVYNIKTKNIVSKLVISK
;
A
#
# COMPACT_ATOMS: atom_id res chain seq x y z
N MET A 1 6.95 19.13 15.83
CA MET A 1 7.75 19.28 14.60
C MET A 1 6.94 19.04 13.33
N ALA A 2 6.14 17.97 13.23
CA ALA A 2 5.27 17.72 12.07
C ALA A 2 4.26 18.86 11.79
N THR A 3 3.66 19.41 12.84
CA THR A 3 2.70 20.53 12.74
C THR A 3 3.34 21.82 12.21
N LEU A 4 4.59 22.09 12.59
CA LEU A 4 5.31 23.27 12.13
C LEU A 4 5.71 23.18 10.64
N ARG A 5 5.99 21.97 10.15
CA ARG A 5 6.32 21.72 8.74
C ARG A 5 5.11 21.85 7.81
N LYS A 6 3.92 21.47 8.29
CA LYS A 6 2.66 21.62 7.54
C LYS A 6 2.25 23.09 7.40
N ILE A 7 2.56 23.92 8.39
CA ILE A 7 2.39 25.37 8.32
C ILE A 7 3.39 25.97 7.30
N LEU A 8 4.62 25.50 7.23
CA LEU A 8 5.60 25.90 6.22
C LEU A 8 5.16 25.49 4.79
N LEU A 9 4.50 24.33 4.62
CA LEU A 9 3.99 23.90 3.34
C LEU A 9 3.04 24.90 2.70
N ALA A 10 2.13 25.40 3.48
CA ALA A 10 1.15 26.37 3.03
C ALA A 10 1.76 27.77 2.75
N VAL A 11 2.82 28.15 3.47
CA VAL A 11 3.56 29.40 3.22
C VAL A 11 4.39 29.31 1.92
N PHE A 12 4.94 28.13 1.58
CA PHE A 12 5.74 27.95 0.35
C PHE A 12 4.91 27.87 -0.95
N LEU A 13 3.64 27.45 -0.86
CA LEU A 13 2.69 27.56 -2.00
C LEU A 13 2.61 28.98 -2.54
N LEU A 14 2.85 29.93 -1.69
CA LEU A 14 2.69 31.35 -1.98
C LEU A 14 3.89 32.00 -2.69
N CYS A 15 5.09 31.46 -2.51
CA CYS A 15 6.31 32.10 -3.00
C CYS A 15 6.68 31.81 -4.45
N ASN A 16 6.03 30.80 -5.09
CA ASN A 16 6.38 30.38 -6.46
C ASN A 16 5.31 30.64 -7.51
N ILE A 17 4.24 31.34 -7.17
CA ILE A 17 3.20 31.76 -8.12
C ILE A 17 3.48 33.19 -8.53
N SER A 18 4.24 33.39 -9.58
CA SER A 18 4.32 34.68 -10.24
C SER A 18 2.92 35.11 -10.70
N ALA A 19 2.37 36.12 -10.05
CA ALA A 19 1.17 36.89 -10.43
C ALA A 19 -0.22 36.38 -10.03
N ILE A 20 -0.38 35.59 -8.95
CA ILE A 20 -1.71 35.37 -8.37
C ILE A 20 -1.61 35.51 -6.84
N GLY A 21 -2.40 36.38 -6.24
CA GLY A 21 -2.39 36.90 -4.90
C GLY A 21 -1.99 35.96 -3.74
N GLN A 22 -1.44 36.56 -2.68
CA GLN A 22 -1.01 35.89 -1.46
C GLN A 22 -2.18 35.20 -0.75
N VAL A 23 -1.93 33.96 -0.32
CA VAL A 23 -2.85 33.14 0.44
C VAL A 23 -2.42 33.12 1.90
N SER A 24 -3.31 33.45 2.83
CA SER A 24 -3.06 33.38 4.27
C SER A 24 -3.72 32.17 4.89
N ILE A 25 -3.00 31.50 5.80
CA ILE A 25 -3.45 30.31 6.52
C ILE A 25 -3.93 30.72 7.88
N LYS A 26 -5.14 30.34 8.25
CA LYS A 26 -5.62 30.37 9.64
C LYS A 26 -6.14 28.98 10.00
N ASP A 27 -5.59 28.46 11.09
CA ASP A 27 -6.02 27.33 11.92
C ASP A 27 -6.95 26.29 11.26
N TYR A 28 -6.34 25.21 10.75
CA TYR A 28 -7.07 24.05 10.30
C TYR A 28 -6.47 22.78 10.89
N GLU A 29 -7.33 21.88 11.35
CA GLU A 29 -6.99 20.49 11.59
C GLU A 29 -6.64 19.86 10.24
N HIS A 30 -5.36 19.68 9.97
CA HIS A 30 -4.89 18.97 8.79
C HIS A 30 -5.08 17.49 8.99
N ASP A 31 -5.72 16.88 8.04
CA ASP A 31 -5.61 15.45 7.81
C ASP A 31 -4.17 15.14 7.43
N GLU A 32 -3.47 14.41 8.30
CA GLU A 32 -2.11 13.99 8.02
C GLU A 32 -2.14 13.19 6.73
N ASN A 33 -1.45 13.55 5.67
CA ASN A 33 -1.35 12.91 4.38
C ASN A 33 -2.32 13.34 3.26
N TRP A 34 -3.17 14.36 3.46
CA TRP A 34 -4.02 14.90 2.41
C TRP A 34 -3.60 16.29 1.97
N TYR A 35 -3.53 16.52 0.66
CA TYR A 35 -3.17 17.78 0.03
C TYR A 35 -4.25 18.16 -0.98
N VAL A 36 -5.12 19.08 -0.61
CA VAL A 36 -6.22 19.54 -1.46
C VAL A 36 -5.86 20.89 -2.06
N LEU A 37 -5.94 21.00 -3.38
CA LEU A 37 -5.70 22.24 -4.10
C LEU A 37 -7.03 22.98 -4.35
N PRO A 38 -7.02 24.32 -4.45
CA PRO A 38 -8.20 25.07 -4.89
C PRO A 38 -8.72 24.61 -6.24
N GLU A 39 -10.04 24.63 -6.46
CA GLU A 39 -10.68 24.18 -7.72
C GLU A 39 -10.16 24.92 -8.96
N ASP A 40 -9.76 26.17 -8.79
CA ASP A 40 -9.19 27.03 -9.84
C ASP A 40 -7.68 26.91 -10.00
N SER A 41 -7.06 26.03 -9.21
CA SER A 41 -5.61 25.80 -9.28
C SER A 41 -5.23 25.24 -10.65
N LYS A 42 -4.14 25.78 -11.21
CA LYS A 42 -3.60 25.36 -12.51
C LYS A 42 -2.26 24.63 -12.36
N TYR A 43 -2.13 23.84 -11.29
CA TYR A 43 -0.94 23.03 -11.11
C TYR A 43 -0.99 21.78 -11.99
N SER A 44 -0.13 21.74 -12.99
CA SER A 44 0.17 20.49 -13.68
C SER A 44 0.82 19.48 -12.69
N LEU A 45 0.81 18.21 -13.03
CA LEU A 45 1.47 17.18 -12.21
C LEU A 45 2.96 17.52 -11.96
N THR A 46 3.68 17.99 -12.97
CA THR A 46 5.10 18.38 -12.86
C THR A 46 5.28 19.53 -11.88
N ASN A 47 4.46 20.58 -11.99
CA ASN A 47 4.54 21.72 -11.08
C ASN A 47 4.16 21.34 -9.64
N PHE A 48 3.20 20.43 -9.48
CA PHE A 48 2.82 19.90 -8.18
C PHE A 48 3.97 19.10 -7.54
N VAL A 49 4.64 18.25 -8.30
CA VAL A 49 5.79 17.47 -7.80
C VAL A 49 6.94 18.40 -7.36
N GLU A 50 7.26 19.41 -8.17
CA GLU A 50 8.30 20.39 -7.83
C GLU A 50 7.94 21.20 -6.59
N PHE A 51 6.69 21.66 -6.53
CA PHE A 51 6.14 22.31 -5.37
C PHE A 51 6.23 21.42 -4.12
N TYR A 52 5.82 20.15 -4.21
CA TYR A 52 5.88 19.19 -3.12
C TYR A 52 7.32 19.01 -2.61
N LYS A 53 8.27 18.81 -3.52
CA LYS A 53 9.70 18.69 -3.17
C LYS A 53 10.20 19.89 -2.36
N ASN A 54 9.89 21.09 -2.80
CA ASN A 54 10.31 22.31 -2.13
C ASN A 54 9.65 22.47 -0.76
N SER A 55 8.38 22.12 -0.65
CA SER A 55 7.57 22.29 0.56
C SER A 55 7.96 21.33 1.69
N PHE A 56 8.34 20.11 1.34
CA PHE A 56 8.82 19.10 2.31
C PHE A 56 10.33 19.15 2.51
N SER A 57 11.01 20.15 1.95
CA SER A 57 12.48 20.26 2.04
C SER A 57 13.18 19.00 1.56
N LEU A 58 12.59 18.33 0.56
CA LEU A 58 13.23 17.19 -0.08
C LEU A 58 14.53 17.67 -0.74
N SER A 59 15.53 16.82 -0.71
CA SER A 59 16.85 17.15 -1.24
C SER A 59 16.85 17.13 -2.77
N ARG A 60 17.91 17.62 -3.39
CA ARG A 60 18.13 17.48 -4.85
C ARG A 60 18.22 16.03 -5.33
N TYR A 61 18.45 15.09 -4.43
CA TYR A 61 18.55 13.66 -4.72
C TYR A 61 17.19 12.97 -4.73
N ASP A 62 16.15 13.61 -4.19
CA ASP A 62 14.79 13.07 -4.19
C ASP A 62 14.13 13.28 -5.56
N SER A 63 13.49 12.24 -6.05
CA SER A 63 12.76 12.25 -7.32
C SER A 63 11.53 11.36 -7.22
N PHE A 64 10.60 11.52 -8.17
CA PHE A 64 9.42 10.69 -8.25
C PHE A 64 9.32 10.03 -9.61
N VAL A 65 9.05 8.73 -9.60
CA VAL A 65 8.63 7.99 -10.80
C VAL A 65 7.10 7.96 -10.81
N ILE A 66 6.54 8.31 -11.95
CA ILE A 66 5.09 8.46 -12.13
C ILE A 66 4.56 7.21 -12.82
N ASP A 67 3.71 6.47 -12.13
CA ASP A 67 2.90 5.40 -12.71
C ASP A 67 1.47 5.93 -12.93
N THR A 68 0.94 5.77 -14.12
CA THR A 68 -0.48 6.07 -14.39
C THR A 68 -1.33 4.90 -13.91
N MET A 69 -2.35 5.18 -13.11
CA MET A 69 -3.35 4.21 -12.73
C MET A 69 -4.45 4.20 -13.79
N ASP A 70 -4.58 3.09 -14.52
CA ASP A 70 -5.65 2.90 -15.49
C ASP A 70 -6.98 2.65 -14.75
N LEU A 71 -7.68 3.72 -14.43
CA LEU A 71 -9.06 3.65 -13.96
C LEU A 71 -9.96 3.12 -15.11
N ASP A 72 -11.09 2.52 -14.77
CA ASP A 72 -11.99 1.90 -15.74
C ASP A 72 -12.54 2.95 -16.73
N LYS A 73 -12.04 2.93 -17.96
CA LYS A 73 -12.28 3.96 -18.98
C LYS A 73 -13.74 4.09 -19.43
N GLN A 74 -14.60 3.15 -19.05
CA GLN A 74 -16.04 3.21 -19.38
C GLN A 74 -16.82 4.13 -18.44
N LEU A 75 -16.26 4.44 -17.27
CA LEU A 75 -16.93 5.21 -16.22
C LEU A 75 -16.34 6.62 -16.04
N ILE A 76 -15.24 6.96 -16.71
CA ILE A 76 -14.50 8.18 -16.43
C ILE A 76 -14.58 9.16 -17.60
N ASP A 77 -14.86 10.44 -17.25
CA ASP A 77 -14.55 11.57 -18.13
C ASP A 77 -13.07 11.51 -18.53
N SER A 78 -12.78 11.49 -19.83
CA SER A 78 -11.43 11.40 -20.41
C SER A 78 -10.45 12.48 -19.91
N ASN A 79 -10.94 13.45 -19.15
CA ASN A 79 -10.17 14.54 -18.55
C ASN A 79 -9.63 14.22 -17.15
N ILE A 80 -9.95 13.06 -16.58
CA ILE A 80 -9.48 12.67 -15.25
C ILE A 80 -8.35 11.66 -15.38
N ALA A 81 -7.29 11.89 -14.60
CA ALA A 81 -6.16 10.97 -14.48
C ALA A 81 -5.76 10.80 -13.01
N VAL A 82 -5.40 9.57 -12.65
CA VAL A 82 -4.86 9.24 -11.34
C VAL A 82 -3.45 8.72 -11.54
N TYR A 83 -2.54 9.23 -10.74
CA TYR A 83 -1.12 8.89 -10.79
C TYR A 83 -0.66 8.35 -9.46
N LYS A 84 0.19 7.34 -9.51
CA LYS A 84 0.96 6.85 -8.36
C LYS A 84 2.37 7.37 -8.48
N LEU A 85 2.79 8.22 -7.55
CA LEU A 85 4.14 8.76 -7.47
C LEU A 85 4.95 7.89 -6.50
N LYS A 86 5.92 7.14 -7.03
CA LYS A 86 6.89 6.38 -6.23
C LYS A 86 8.09 7.25 -5.93
N HIS A 87 8.50 7.30 -4.70
CA HIS A 87 9.64 8.10 -4.25
C HIS A 87 10.97 7.38 -4.48
N TYR A 88 11.92 8.10 -5.05
CA TYR A 88 13.30 7.66 -5.24
C TYR A 88 14.26 8.67 -4.63
N PHE A 89 15.32 8.18 -4.02
CA PHE A 89 16.43 8.99 -3.53
C PHE A 89 17.71 8.54 -4.23
N ASN A 90 18.37 9.45 -4.95
CA ASN A 90 19.55 9.14 -5.79
C ASN A 90 19.33 7.95 -6.73
N ASN A 91 18.16 7.89 -7.39
CA ASN A 91 17.69 6.82 -8.27
C ASN A 91 17.46 5.46 -7.60
N ILE A 92 17.43 5.40 -6.28
CA ILE A 92 17.12 4.19 -5.50
C ILE A 92 15.73 4.33 -4.92
N GLU A 93 14.86 3.33 -5.11
CA GLU A 93 13.50 3.34 -4.60
C GLU A 93 13.48 3.44 -3.08
N VAL A 94 12.68 4.35 -2.56
CA VAL A 94 12.37 4.46 -1.13
C VAL A 94 11.11 3.65 -0.86
N GLU A 95 11.29 2.47 -0.32
CA GLU A 95 10.21 1.50 -0.12
C GLU A 95 9.10 2.05 0.79
N ASN A 96 7.84 1.87 0.40
CA ASN A 96 6.63 2.37 1.07
C ASN A 96 6.53 3.91 1.16
N SER A 97 7.30 4.64 0.36
CA SER A 97 7.22 6.09 0.24
C SER A 97 6.58 6.45 -1.10
N GLN A 98 5.30 6.82 -1.07
CA GLN A 98 4.52 7.05 -2.29
C GLN A 98 3.35 8.00 -2.08
N MET A 99 2.81 8.53 -3.17
CA MET A 99 1.65 9.41 -3.18
C MET A 99 0.70 9.06 -4.33
N ILE A 100 -0.57 9.11 -4.10
CA ILE A 100 -1.62 9.04 -5.13
C ILE A 100 -2.05 10.47 -5.45
N VAL A 101 -2.05 10.84 -6.73
CA VAL A 101 -2.38 12.19 -7.19
C VAL A 101 -3.54 12.13 -8.16
N PHE A 102 -4.58 12.89 -7.88
CA PHE A 102 -5.77 13.02 -8.71
C PHE A 102 -5.72 14.32 -9.51
N SER A 103 -5.89 14.21 -10.81
CA SER A 103 -5.84 15.32 -11.76
C SER A 103 -7.10 15.37 -12.59
N LYS A 104 -7.60 16.59 -12.89
CA LYS A 104 -8.70 16.84 -13.82
C LYS A 104 -8.27 17.85 -14.86
N ALA A 105 -8.48 17.53 -16.12
CA ALA A 105 -8.07 18.36 -17.27
C ALA A 105 -6.59 18.80 -17.18
N GLY A 106 -5.71 17.89 -16.72
CA GLY A 106 -4.28 18.13 -16.56
C GLY A 106 -3.88 18.92 -15.30
N ASN A 107 -4.84 19.34 -14.46
CA ASN A 107 -4.56 20.06 -13.22
C ASN A 107 -4.81 19.18 -12.00
N VAL A 108 -3.85 19.14 -11.08
CA VAL A 108 -3.97 18.40 -9.82
C VAL A 108 -5.09 19.00 -8.98
N GLN A 109 -5.98 18.14 -8.50
CA GLN A 109 -7.07 18.52 -7.61
C GLN A 109 -6.70 18.24 -6.17
N PHE A 110 -6.17 17.06 -5.91
CA PHE A 110 -5.63 16.70 -4.61
C PHE A 110 -4.60 15.57 -4.75
N ALA A 111 -3.84 15.36 -3.68
CA ALA A 111 -2.94 14.23 -3.53
C ALA A 111 -3.10 13.63 -2.13
N TYR A 112 -2.79 12.34 -2.01
CA TYR A 112 -2.88 11.58 -0.78
C TYR A 112 -1.73 10.60 -0.68
N GLY A 113 -1.11 10.48 0.50
CA GLY A 113 -0.04 9.53 0.78
C GLY A 113 1.08 10.09 1.65
N GLU A 114 2.02 9.25 2.00
CA GLU A 114 3.18 9.60 2.82
C GLU A 114 4.48 9.49 2.01
N VAL A 115 5.26 10.55 2.03
CA VAL A 115 6.60 10.58 1.47
C VAL A 115 7.61 10.81 2.59
N PHE A 116 8.64 10.00 2.65
CA PHE A 116 9.68 10.13 3.68
C PHE A 116 10.57 11.32 3.36
N ASP A 117 10.48 12.36 4.18
CA ASP A 117 11.09 13.67 3.96
C ASP A 117 12.52 13.82 4.51
N ASN A 118 13.06 12.82 5.15
CA ASN A 118 14.33 12.92 5.88
C ASN A 118 15.42 11.96 5.39
N VAL A 119 15.26 11.37 4.22
CA VAL A 119 16.21 10.36 3.71
C VAL A 119 17.63 10.91 3.67
N ALA A 120 17.82 12.16 3.20
CA ALA A 120 19.11 12.82 3.13
C ALA A 120 19.82 13.05 4.48
N ASN A 121 19.09 12.93 5.60
CA ASN A 121 19.68 13.06 6.93
C ASN A 121 20.36 11.76 7.40
N TYR A 122 20.04 10.65 6.77
CA TYR A 122 20.52 9.32 7.14
C TYR A 122 21.39 8.69 6.05
N ILE A 123 21.18 9.08 4.79
CA ILE A 123 21.87 8.51 3.63
C ILE A 123 22.72 9.58 2.98
N ASP A 124 24.05 9.46 3.17
CA ASP A 124 25.04 10.31 2.52
C ASP A 124 25.47 9.69 1.19
N VAL A 125 25.06 10.29 0.08
CA VAL A 125 25.39 9.84 -1.28
C VAL A 125 26.88 9.94 -1.62
N ASN A 126 27.66 10.68 -0.82
CA ASN A 126 29.10 10.86 -1.00
C ASN A 126 29.93 9.96 -0.07
N ALA A 127 29.29 9.30 0.90
CA ALA A 127 29.98 8.42 1.82
C ALA A 127 30.52 7.17 1.09
N THR A 128 31.64 6.69 1.56
CA THR A 128 32.21 5.44 1.06
C THR A 128 31.30 4.27 1.45
N THR A 129 30.91 3.51 0.44
CA THR A 129 30.10 2.30 0.62
C THR A 129 30.94 1.06 0.40
N ILE A 130 30.51 -0.06 1.01
CA ILE A 130 31.14 -1.36 0.77
C ILE A 130 30.95 -1.79 -0.69
N SER A 131 31.90 -2.57 -1.20
CA SER A 131 31.78 -3.16 -2.53
C SER A 131 30.64 -4.16 -2.62
N LYS A 132 30.15 -4.42 -3.83
CA LYS A 132 29.13 -5.47 -4.06
C LYS A 132 29.64 -6.83 -3.58
N THR A 133 30.91 -7.14 -3.78
CA THR A 133 31.55 -8.38 -3.32
C THR A 133 31.53 -8.48 -1.79
N THR A 134 31.94 -7.42 -1.10
CA THR A 134 31.94 -7.39 0.37
C THR A 134 30.51 -7.54 0.93
N SER A 135 29.54 -6.91 0.29
CA SER A 135 28.12 -7.04 0.63
C SER A 135 27.64 -8.49 0.48
N GLN A 136 27.99 -9.14 -0.65
CA GLN A 136 27.67 -10.55 -0.89
C GLN A 136 28.30 -11.48 0.15
N GLU A 137 29.58 -11.26 0.47
CA GLU A 137 30.30 -12.03 1.49
C GLU A 137 29.66 -11.89 2.88
N SER A 138 29.21 -10.68 3.23
CA SER A 138 28.49 -10.43 4.48
C SER A 138 27.16 -11.19 4.52
N ALA A 139 26.42 -11.17 3.42
CA ALA A 139 25.16 -11.90 3.29
C ALA A 139 25.37 -13.42 3.40
N LEU A 140 26.32 -13.98 2.67
CA LEU A 140 26.67 -15.40 2.71
C LEU A 140 27.11 -15.86 4.09
N LYS A 141 28.01 -15.10 4.71
CA LYS A 141 28.49 -15.39 6.07
C LYS A 141 27.36 -15.41 7.10
N ASN A 142 26.38 -14.55 6.94
CA ASN A 142 25.27 -14.44 7.88
C ASN A 142 24.21 -15.54 7.68
N VAL A 143 23.95 -15.96 6.45
CA VAL A 143 23.04 -17.08 6.15
C VAL A 143 23.69 -18.38 6.66
N GLY A 144 24.95 -18.61 6.29
CA GLY A 144 25.67 -19.86 6.65
C GLY A 144 25.07 -21.09 5.98
N GLY A 145 25.54 -22.27 6.40
CA GLY A 145 25.03 -23.56 5.90
C GLY A 145 25.62 -24.00 4.56
N ASN A 146 25.02 -25.03 3.96
CA ASN A 146 25.40 -25.53 2.65
C ASN A 146 24.66 -24.72 1.58
N PHE A 147 25.38 -24.09 0.68
CA PHE A 147 24.78 -23.32 -0.40
C PHE A 147 24.40 -24.23 -1.57
N ALA A 148 23.16 -24.11 -2.08
CA ALA A 148 22.63 -24.96 -3.14
C ALA A 148 23.48 -24.91 -4.43
N TRP A 149 24.04 -23.76 -4.78
CA TRP A 149 24.92 -23.58 -5.94
C TRP A 149 26.27 -24.32 -5.84
N GLN A 150 26.68 -24.78 -4.68
CA GLN A 150 27.89 -25.58 -4.48
C GLN A 150 27.63 -27.08 -4.70
N ASP A 151 26.39 -27.50 -4.79
CA ASP A 151 26.02 -28.89 -5.11
C ASP A 151 25.71 -29.02 -6.61
N THR A 152 26.55 -29.80 -7.30
CA THR A 152 26.43 -30.01 -8.76
C THR A 152 25.09 -30.70 -9.15
N ASN A 153 24.54 -31.52 -8.28
CA ASN A 153 23.27 -32.20 -8.57
C ASN A 153 22.12 -31.19 -8.52
N LEU A 154 22.14 -30.28 -7.51
CA LEU A 154 21.15 -29.21 -7.41
C LEU A 154 21.26 -28.21 -8.57
N GLU A 155 22.47 -27.86 -8.98
CA GLU A 155 22.70 -27.00 -10.16
C GLU A 155 22.23 -27.66 -11.47
N ASN A 156 22.41 -28.96 -11.63
CA ASN A 156 21.86 -29.69 -12.78
C ASN A 156 20.33 -29.79 -12.68
N TYR A 157 19.80 -30.07 -11.52
CA TYR A 157 18.36 -30.14 -11.26
C TYR A 157 17.63 -28.83 -11.65
N ILE A 158 18.14 -27.65 -11.24
CA ILE A 158 17.48 -26.38 -11.60
C ILE A 158 17.51 -26.13 -13.12
N LYS A 159 18.58 -26.51 -13.81
CA LYS A 159 18.69 -26.37 -15.27
C LYS A 159 17.72 -27.31 -16.02
N GLU A 160 17.57 -28.51 -15.56
CA GLU A 160 16.60 -29.48 -16.12
C GLU A 160 15.16 -29.00 -15.83
N LEU A 161 14.89 -28.55 -14.60
CA LEU A 161 13.57 -28.12 -14.16
C LEU A 161 13.08 -26.86 -14.89
N THR A 162 13.98 -25.92 -15.19
CA THR A 162 13.65 -24.67 -15.88
C THR A 162 13.81 -24.74 -17.39
N GLU A 163 14.34 -25.85 -17.92
CA GLU A 163 14.78 -26.00 -19.33
C GLU A 163 15.76 -24.88 -19.75
N ASP A 164 16.45 -24.27 -18.79
CA ASP A 164 17.41 -23.18 -18.99
C ASP A 164 18.81 -23.59 -18.51
N SER A 165 19.72 -23.81 -19.46
CA SER A 165 21.10 -24.17 -19.17
C SER A 165 21.90 -23.12 -18.38
N THR A 166 21.38 -21.90 -18.28
CA THR A 166 21.98 -20.79 -17.52
C THR A 166 21.40 -20.65 -16.11
N ALA A 167 20.34 -21.37 -15.79
CA ALA A 167 19.74 -21.35 -14.47
C ALA A 167 20.74 -21.81 -13.39
N THR A 168 20.75 -21.12 -12.25
CA THR A 168 21.69 -21.37 -11.16
C THR A 168 21.12 -20.89 -9.83
N PHE A 169 21.49 -21.58 -8.76
CA PHE A 169 21.25 -21.13 -7.39
C PHE A 169 22.32 -20.16 -6.88
N TYR A 170 23.27 -19.74 -7.74
CA TYR A 170 24.27 -18.76 -7.34
C TYR A 170 23.62 -17.48 -6.81
N PRO A 171 24.12 -16.90 -5.71
CA PRO A 171 23.50 -15.75 -5.09
C PRO A 171 23.20 -14.62 -6.05
N SER A 172 21.94 -14.27 -6.18
CA SER A 172 21.50 -13.19 -7.05
C SER A 172 21.42 -11.86 -6.28
N PHE A 173 21.99 -10.82 -6.89
CA PHE A 173 21.76 -9.44 -6.46
C PHE A 173 20.43 -8.99 -7.04
N SER A 174 19.42 -8.80 -6.19
CA SER A 174 18.12 -8.40 -6.73
C SER A 174 18.03 -6.89 -6.94
N ASN A 175 18.35 -6.07 -5.94
CA ASN A 175 18.27 -4.61 -6.07
C ASN A 175 18.98 -3.89 -4.93
N GLN A 176 19.17 -2.56 -5.09
CA GLN A 176 19.39 -1.64 -3.99
C GLN A 176 18.07 -0.99 -3.60
N LYS A 177 17.83 -0.84 -2.31
CA LYS A 177 16.61 -0.23 -1.77
C LYS A 177 16.93 0.70 -0.61
N ILE A 178 16.08 1.67 -0.41
CA ILE A 178 16.04 2.44 0.83
C ILE A 178 14.81 1.99 1.59
N ARG A 179 15.02 1.41 2.76
CA ARG A 179 13.95 0.89 3.63
C ARG A 179 14.00 1.55 4.99
N LYS A 180 12.83 1.95 5.50
CA LYS A 180 12.69 2.51 6.83
C LYS A 180 12.46 1.39 7.83
N ILE A 181 13.37 1.22 8.78
CA ILE A 181 13.28 0.22 9.84
C ILE A 181 13.31 0.95 11.17
N ASN A 182 12.30 0.77 12.00
CA ASN A 182 12.12 1.49 13.26
C ASN A 182 12.26 3.02 13.11
N GLY A 183 11.71 3.58 12.04
CA GLY A 183 11.75 5.01 11.77
C GLY A 183 13.02 5.53 11.09
N ILE A 184 14.06 4.72 10.91
CA ILE A 184 15.36 5.10 10.35
C ILE A 184 15.50 4.54 8.93
N PRO A 185 15.76 5.37 7.90
CA PRO A 185 16.09 4.91 6.55
C PRO A 185 17.48 4.28 6.48
N TYR A 186 17.58 3.12 5.86
CA TYR A 186 18.81 2.40 5.55
C TYR A 186 18.97 2.25 4.04
N LEU A 187 20.19 2.44 3.53
CA LEU A 187 20.57 2.07 2.17
C LEU A 187 21.02 0.61 2.17
N LEU A 188 20.28 -0.27 1.51
CA LEU A 188 20.42 -1.71 1.59
C LEU A 188 20.72 -2.34 0.23
N ASP A 189 21.65 -3.29 0.21
CA ASP A 189 21.78 -4.27 -0.86
C ASP A 189 20.89 -5.48 -0.53
N GLU A 190 20.04 -5.89 -1.46
CA GLU A 190 19.18 -7.06 -1.34
C GLU A 190 19.81 -8.25 -2.09
N TRP A 191 20.09 -9.33 -1.36
CA TRP A 191 20.67 -10.57 -1.87
C TRP A 191 19.71 -11.74 -1.71
N GLY A 192 19.47 -12.50 -2.78
CA GLY A 192 18.82 -13.80 -2.73
C GLY A 192 19.86 -14.92 -2.60
N ILE A 193 19.82 -15.69 -1.52
CA ILE A 193 20.76 -16.77 -1.23
C ILE A 193 19.98 -18.05 -0.99
N THR A 194 20.29 -19.11 -1.78
CA THR A 194 19.68 -20.41 -1.62
C THR A 194 20.62 -21.37 -0.93
N THR A 195 20.16 -21.91 0.20
CA THR A 195 20.86 -22.94 0.97
C THR A 195 20.13 -24.27 0.88
N TYR A 196 20.82 -25.34 1.21
CA TYR A 196 20.27 -26.69 1.30
C TYR A 196 20.70 -27.36 2.60
N ASP A 197 19.77 -27.99 3.26
CA ASP A 197 20.07 -28.93 4.34
C ASP A 197 19.19 -30.19 4.24
N THR A 198 19.59 -31.26 4.94
CA THR A 198 18.92 -32.57 4.87
C THR A 198 17.57 -32.59 5.61
N ILE A 199 17.28 -31.59 6.42
CA ILE A 199 16.05 -31.50 7.23
C ILE A 199 15.04 -30.60 6.54
N ASN A 200 15.51 -29.43 6.07
CA ASN A 200 14.64 -28.36 5.55
C ASN A 200 14.67 -28.22 4.02
N GLY A 201 15.49 -29.01 3.33
CA GLY A 201 15.62 -28.94 1.87
C GLY A 201 16.23 -27.63 1.36
N LEU A 202 15.79 -27.17 0.19
CA LEU A 202 16.23 -25.93 -0.45
C LEU A 202 15.51 -24.72 0.15
N GLN A 203 16.27 -23.72 0.57
CA GLN A 203 15.76 -22.47 1.15
C GLN A 203 16.41 -21.25 0.51
N THR A 204 15.62 -20.34 -0.05
CA THR A 204 16.12 -19.04 -0.52
C THR A 204 15.80 -17.95 0.50
N VAL A 205 16.81 -17.22 0.92
CA VAL A 205 16.73 -16.13 1.89
C VAL A 205 17.05 -14.82 1.20
N LEU A 206 16.18 -13.82 1.31
CA LEU A 206 16.54 -12.44 1.02
C LEU A 206 17.26 -11.87 2.22
N VAL A 207 18.45 -11.34 1.98
CA VAL A 207 19.28 -10.73 3.01
C VAL A 207 19.48 -9.26 2.69
N TYR A 208 19.18 -8.40 3.63
CA TYR A 208 19.32 -6.95 3.52
C TYR A 208 20.60 -6.49 4.22
N VAL A 209 21.57 -6.06 3.42
CA VAL A 209 22.90 -5.66 3.90
C VAL A 209 23.00 -4.14 3.88
N ASP A 210 23.32 -3.53 5.03
CA ASP A 210 23.60 -2.10 5.11
C ASP A 210 24.83 -1.76 4.26
N LYS A 211 24.64 -0.87 3.32
CA LYS A 211 25.64 -0.50 2.31
C LYS A 211 26.84 0.25 2.88
N TYR A 212 26.71 0.85 4.05
CA TYR A 212 27.81 1.60 4.67
C TYR A 212 28.75 0.74 5.52
N ASN A 213 28.21 -0.26 6.22
CA ASN A 213 28.99 -1.01 7.21
C ASN A 213 28.97 -2.54 7.00
N GLY A 214 28.14 -3.06 6.06
CA GLY A 214 28.03 -4.48 5.78
C GLY A 214 27.26 -5.29 6.82
N GLN A 215 26.60 -4.64 7.76
CA GLN A 215 25.76 -5.32 8.75
C GLN A 215 24.47 -5.82 8.10
N ILE A 216 23.99 -6.95 8.59
CA ILE A 216 22.67 -7.45 8.18
C ILE A 216 21.62 -6.73 9.01
N VAL A 217 20.72 -6.03 8.31
CA VAL A 217 19.66 -5.22 8.93
C VAL A 217 18.36 -6.02 9.03
N ASP A 218 18.08 -6.84 8.01
CA ASP A 218 16.87 -7.66 7.97
C ASP A 218 17.07 -8.90 7.10
N LYS A 219 16.24 -9.91 7.31
CA LYS A 219 16.19 -11.14 6.51
C LYS A 219 14.76 -11.54 6.25
N LEU A 220 14.48 -11.89 5.00
CA LEU A 220 13.21 -12.47 4.58
C LEU A 220 13.48 -13.74 3.78
N ILE A 221 12.65 -14.75 3.96
CA ILE A 221 12.76 -15.97 3.17
C ILE A 221 11.86 -15.85 1.94
N LYS A 222 12.40 -16.10 0.75
CA LYS A 222 11.73 -15.92 -0.54
C LYS A 222 11.82 -17.18 -1.42
N GLN A 223 10.82 -17.38 -2.26
CA GLN A 223 10.72 -18.54 -3.16
C GLN A 223 11.08 -18.24 -4.61
N ASN A 224 11.56 -19.30 -5.33
CA ASN A 224 11.69 -19.31 -6.78
C ASN A 224 10.45 -19.93 -7.44
N ASN A 225 9.90 -19.26 -8.47
CA ASN A 225 8.72 -19.69 -9.21
C ASN A 225 9.09 -20.59 -10.40
N LEU A 226 8.51 -21.77 -10.45
CA LEU A 226 8.56 -22.65 -11.61
C LEU A 226 7.26 -22.54 -12.41
N ILE A 227 7.36 -22.47 -13.73
CA ILE A 227 6.22 -22.39 -14.65
C ILE A 227 5.83 -23.80 -15.04
N ASP A 228 4.56 -24.14 -14.90
CA ASP A 228 4.01 -25.43 -15.28
C ASP A 228 2.80 -25.26 -16.20
N ASN A 229 2.68 -26.10 -17.22
CA ASN A 229 1.49 -26.17 -18.07
C ASN A 229 0.55 -27.24 -17.50
N CYS A 230 -0.66 -26.84 -17.14
CA CYS A 230 -1.71 -27.75 -16.68
C CYS A 230 -3.08 -27.27 -17.18
N ASN A 231 -4.00 -28.14 -17.48
CA ASN A 231 -5.36 -27.82 -17.89
C ASN A 231 -6.27 -29.07 -17.85
N ASP A 232 -6.18 -29.85 -16.78
CA ASP A 232 -7.10 -30.98 -16.59
C ASP A 232 -8.26 -30.50 -15.68
N GLU A 233 -9.47 -30.91 -16.01
CA GLU A 233 -10.65 -30.74 -15.20
C GLU A 233 -11.08 -32.08 -14.58
N GLY A 234 -11.30 -32.11 -13.28
CA GLY A 234 -11.74 -33.25 -12.52
C GLY A 234 -13.15 -33.13 -11.99
N GLU A 235 -13.75 -34.27 -11.66
CA GLU A 235 -15.01 -34.33 -10.95
C GLU A 235 -14.76 -34.36 -9.44
N VAL A 236 -15.53 -33.60 -8.67
CA VAL A 236 -15.42 -33.56 -7.21
C VAL A 236 -16.80 -33.60 -6.54
N ILE A 237 -16.92 -34.31 -5.41
CA ILE A 237 -18.02 -34.19 -4.49
C ILE A 237 -17.57 -33.27 -3.35
N THR A 238 -18.06 -32.05 -3.37
CA THR A 238 -17.71 -31.04 -2.36
C THR A 238 -18.42 -31.28 -1.03
N LEU A 239 -17.92 -30.65 0.03
CA LEU A 239 -18.48 -30.76 1.37
C LEU A 239 -19.84 -30.04 1.47
N TYR A 240 -19.99 -28.88 0.84
CA TYR A 240 -21.16 -28.00 0.96
C TYR A 240 -21.96 -27.80 -0.33
N TYR A 241 -21.37 -27.98 -1.52
CA TYR A 241 -21.93 -27.54 -2.80
C TYR A 241 -22.31 -28.67 -3.75
N GLY A 242 -22.33 -29.90 -3.26
CA GLY A 242 -22.65 -31.08 -4.07
C GLY A 242 -21.57 -31.44 -5.09
N ARG A 243 -21.96 -32.09 -6.17
CA ARG A 243 -21.06 -32.55 -7.22
C ARG A 243 -20.69 -31.43 -8.19
N LYS A 244 -19.40 -31.29 -8.50
CA LYS A 244 -18.84 -30.33 -9.45
C LYS A 244 -17.97 -31.08 -10.48
N TYR A 245 -17.88 -30.57 -11.69
CA TYR A 245 -17.18 -31.22 -12.81
C TYR A 245 -16.04 -30.36 -13.37
N ASP A 246 -15.76 -29.25 -12.74
CA ASP A 246 -14.88 -28.18 -13.20
C ASP A 246 -13.79 -27.83 -12.16
N MET A 247 -13.31 -28.86 -11.43
CA MET A 247 -12.19 -28.71 -10.52
C MET A 247 -10.87 -28.79 -11.30
N GLU A 248 -10.07 -27.75 -11.23
CA GLU A 248 -8.76 -27.71 -11.89
C GLU A 248 -7.81 -28.70 -11.22
N THR A 249 -7.18 -29.57 -12.03
CA THR A 249 -6.24 -30.59 -11.56
C THR A 249 -5.04 -30.67 -12.48
N LYS A 250 -3.99 -31.36 -12.06
CA LYS A 250 -2.82 -31.64 -12.88
C LYS A 250 -2.57 -33.11 -12.99
N TRP A 251 -2.53 -33.61 -14.22
CA TRP A 251 -1.97 -34.92 -14.53
C TRP A 251 -0.44 -34.90 -14.39
N VAL A 252 0.13 -35.75 -13.53
CA VAL A 252 1.58 -35.74 -13.22
C VAL A 252 2.29 -37.04 -13.63
N ALA A 253 1.54 -38.14 -13.74
CA ALA A 253 2.04 -39.45 -14.18
C ALA A 253 0.87 -40.31 -14.66
N PRO A 254 1.09 -41.42 -15.35
CA PRO A 254 0.03 -42.36 -15.68
C PRO A 254 -0.80 -42.71 -14.45
N TRP A 255 -2.10 -42.50 -14.54
CA TRP A 255 -3.07 -42.75 -13.45
C TRP A 255 -2.83 -41.95 -12.17
N THR A 256 -2.30 -40.70 -12.30
CA THR A 256 -2.06 -39.84 -11.14
C THR A 256 -2.41 -38.39 -11.45
N TYR A 257 -3.43 -37.86 -10.79
CA TYR A 257 -3.84 -36.47 -10.79
C TYR A 257 -3.53 -35.86 -9.45
N LYS A 258 -3.19 -34.57 -9.41
CA LYS A 258 -2.94 -33.81 -8.20
C LYS A 258 -3.86 -32.61 -8.13
N LEU A 259 -4.18 -32.14 -6.90
CA LEU A 259 -4.89 -30.89 -6.63
C LEU A 259 -3.94 -29.71 -6.86
N ARG A 260 -3.86 -29.28 -8.09
CA ARG A 260 -3.00 -28.19 -8.52
C ARG A 260 -3.61 -27.50 -9.74
N ASN A 261 -3.56 -26.18 -9.78
CA ASN A 261 -3.94 -25.42 -10.96
C ASN A 261 -2.75 -24.72 -11.61
N CYS A 262 -2.97 -24.18 -12.81
CA CYS A 262 -1.93 -23.53 -13.61
C CYS A 262 -1.54 -22.16 -13.08
N ASP A 263 -2.40 -21.53 -12.31
CA ASP A 263 -2.18 -20.22 -11.71
C ASP A 263 -1.49 -20.31 -10.33
N LYS A 264 -0.80 -21.43 -10.06
CA LYS A 264 0.05 -21.63 -8.86
C LYS A 264 -0.71 -21.80 -7.54
N ILE A 265 -1.85 -22.48 -7.57
CA ILE A 265 -2.54 -22.92 -6.37
C ILE A 265 -2.23 -24.39 -6.09
N TYR A 266 -1.87 -24.67 -4.85
CA TYR A 266 -1.63 -26.01 -4.34
C TYR A 266 -2.47 -26.23 -3.10
N SER A 267 -3.14 -27.37 -3.03
CA SER A 267 -3.91 -27.75 -1.84
C SER A 267 -3.34 -29.02 -1.22
N ILE A 268 -3.13 -28.99 0.08
CA ILE A 268 -2.60 -30.08 0.89
C ILE A 268 -3.43 -30.31 2.14
N GLY A 269 -3.36 -31.52 2.68
CA GLY A 269 -4.06 -31.86 3.92
C GLY A 269 -3.36 -31.40 5.19
N GLN A 270 -3.99 -31.70 6.32
CA GLN A 270 -3.64 -31.19 7.67
C GLN A 270 -2.24 -31.58 8.18
N ASN A 271 -1.66 -32.68 7.72
CA ASN A 271 -0.39 -33.23 8.25
C ASN A 271 0.79 -32.26 8.12
N PHE A 272 0.66 -31.25 7.27
CA PHE A 272 1.66 -30.21 7.09
C PHE A 272 1.95 -29.37 8.35
N LEU A 273 0.95 -29.10 9.21
CA LEU A 273 1.11 -28.29 10.42
C LEU A 273 1.64 -29.08 11.63
N THR A 274 1.68 -30.40 11.56
CA THR A 274 2.11 -31.26 12.68
C THR A 274 3.60 -31.50 12.72
N GLY A 275 4.35 -31.10 11.70
CA GLY A 275 5.79 -31.31 11.62
C GLY A 275 6.20 -32.77 11.37
N ASP A 276 5.26 -33.61 10.97
CA ASP A 276 5.52 -34.99 10.57
C ASP A 276 6.23 -35.02 9.20
N GLU A 277 7.28 -35.84 9.05
CA GLU A 277 8.09 -35.90 7.81
C GLU A 277 7.27 -36.32 6.57
N ASP A 278 6.11 -36.96 6.77
CA ASP A 278 5.15 -37.29 5.73
C ASP A 278 4.12 -36.17 5.48
N ALA A 279 4.31 -35.03 6.11
CA ALA A 279 3.41 -33.88 6.07
C ALA A 279 3.45 -33.18 4.71
N GLY A 280 2.36 -33.18 4.01
CA GLY A 280 2.17 -32.32 2.83
C GLY A 280 2.28 -33.02 1.50
N GLU A 281 2.01 -34.31 1.42
CA GLU A 281 1.69 -34.89 0.14
C GLU A 281 0.43 -34.25 -0.42
N SER A 282 0.56 -33.61 -1.58
CA SER A 282 -0.58 -33.21 -2.40
C SER A 282 -1.47 -34.44 -2.59
N LEU A 283 -2.76 -34.33 -2.28
CA LEU A 283 -3.70 -35.44 -2.55
C LEU A 283 -3.59 -35.86 -4.00
N THR A 284 -3.63 -37.19 -4.22
CA THR A 284 -3.56 -37.77 -5.56
C THR A 284 -4.77 -38.64 -5.80
N ASP A 285 -5.24 -38.65 -7.04
CA ASP A 285 -6.33 -39.49 -7.50
C ASP A 285 -5.94 -40.19 -8.81
N SER A 286 -6.47 -41.37 -9.05
CA SER A 286 -6.07 -42.19 -10.19
C SER A 286 -6.93 -41.99 -11.44
N ASP A 287 -8.16 -41.52 -11.29
CA ASP A 287 -9.14 -41.37 -12.38
C ASP A 287 -9.70 -39.93 -12.48
N ASN A 288 -9.18 -39.04 -11.68
CA ASN A 288 -9.62 -37.62 -11.58
C ASN A 288 -11.08 -37.45 -11.11
N VAL A 289 -11.57 -38.40 -10.29
CA VAL A 289 -12.94 -38.41 -9.74
C VAL A 289 -12.89 -38.41 -8.21
N TRP A 290 -12.76 -37.26 -7.64
CA TRP A 290 -12.51 -36.99 -6.22
C TRP A 290 -13.77 -37.12 -5.36
N THR A 291 -14.07 -38.34 -4.91
CA THR A 291 -15.30 -38.66 -4.17
C THR A 291 -15.09 -39.09 -2.73
N SER A 292 -13.85 -39.23 -2.28
CA SER A 292 -13.49 -39.66 -0.94
C SER A 292 -14.05 -38.69 0.11
N VAL A 293 -14.78 -39.20 1.10
CA VAL A 293 -15.40 -38.41 2.16
C VAL A 293 -14.35 -37.72 3.05
N ALA A 294 -13.24 -38.43 3.31
CA ALA A 294 -12.16 -37.90 4.16
C ALA A 294 -11.41 -36.72 3.51
N GLU A 295 -11.39 -36.68 2.18
CA GLU A 295 -10.68 -35.64 1.41
C GLU A 295 -11.55 -34.44 1.07
N ARG A 296 -12.87 -34.51 1.30
CA ARG A 296 -13.80 -33.44 0.93
C ARG A 296 -13.44 -32.05 1.47
N PRO A 297 -12.90 -31.87 2.68
CA PRO A 297 -12.49 -30.53 3.11
C PRO A 297 -11.42 -29.92 2.22
N VAL A 298 -10.45 -30.74 1.78
CA VAL A 298 -9.33 -30.28 0.94
C VAL A 298 -9.77 -30.10 -0.52
N THR A 299 -10.52 -31.06 -1.07
CA THR A 299 -11.00 -30.99 -2.47
C THR A 299 -12.03 -29.88 -2.65
N THR A 300 -12.88 -29.62 -1.65
CA THR A 300 -13.79 -28.47 -1.64
C THR A 300 -13.04 -27.17 -1.63
N ALA A 301 -12.03 -27.04 -0.76
CA ALA A 301 -11.19 -25.85 -0.67
C ALA A 301 -10.45 -25.59 -1.99
N HIS A 302 -9.92 -26.65 -2.63
CA HIS A 302 -9.23 -26.53 -3.92
C HIS A 302 -10.17 -26.04 -5.03
N TRP A 303 -11.33 -26.67 -5.18
CA TRP A 303 -12.34 -26.23 -6.15
C TRP A 303 -12.73 -24.77 -5.91
N ALA A 304 -13.01 -24.39 -4.66
CA ALA A 304 -13.44 -23.05 -4.31
C ALA A 304 -12.35 -22.00 -4.61
N VAL A 305 -11.10 -22.25 -4.21
CA VAL A 305 -10.02 -21.28 -4.41
C VAL A 305 -9.69 -21.05 -5.89
N CYS A 306 -9.81 -22.10 -6.73
CA CYS A 306 -9.65 -21.93 -8.18
C CYS A 306 -10.72 -21.01 -8.77
N LYS A 307 -11.99 -21.17 -8.35
CA LYS A 307 -13.09 -20.28 -8.77
C LYS A 307 -12.89 -18.86 -8.26
N ILE A 308 -12.48 -18.71 -7.01
CA ILE A 308 -12.18 -17.41 -6.37
C ILE A 308 -11.04 -16.71 -7.11
N GLN A 309 -9.95 -17.39 -7.40
CA GLN A 309 -8.84 -16.83 -8.14
C GLN A 309 -9.27 -16.34 -9.53
N ASN A 310 -10.03 -17.14 -10.27
CA ASN A 310 -10.56 -16.76 -11.58
C ASN A 310 -11.49 -15.53 -11.46
N TYR A 311 -12.33 -15.47 -10.42
CA TYR A 311 -13.17 -14.30 -10.15
C TYR A 311 -12.34 -13.04 -9.89
N PHE A 312 -11.36 -13.10 -8.99
CA PHE A 312 -10.53 -11.94 -8.66
C PHE A 312 -9.66 -11.50 -9.84
N LYS A 313 -9.11 -12.44 -10.60
CA LYS A 313 -8.34 -12.16 -11.82
C LYS A 313 -9.16 -11.38 -12.84
N ASN A 314 -10.38 -11.82 -13.10
CA ASN A 314 -11.25 -11.23 -14.13
C ASN A 314 -11.96 -9.96 -13.68
N THR A 315 -12.26 -9.83 -12.38
CA THR A 315 -13.07 -8.71 -11.83
C THR A 315 -12.20 -7.60 -11.26
N PHE A 316 -11.11 -7.97 -10.61
CA PHE A 316 -10.24 -7.04 -9.90
C PHE A 316 -8.87 -6.86 -10.56
N ASP A 317 -8.62 -7.46 -11.74
CA ASP A 317 -7.30 -7.50 -12.39
C ASP A 317 -6.19 -7.97 -11.42
N ALA A 318 -6.56 -8.86 -10.51
CA ALA A 318 -5.68 -9.36 -9.48
C ALA A 318 -4.79 -10.46 -10.06
N ASN A 319 -3.55 -10.10 -10.43
CA ASN A 319 -2.56 -11.06 -10.89
C ASN A 319 -1.57 -11.33 -9.75
N ILE A 320 -1.92 -12.29 -8.90
CA ILE A 320 -1.05 -12.70 -7.79
C ILE A 320 0.14 -13.48 -8.36
N LYS A 321 1.33 -12.91 -8.21
CA LYS A 321 2.56 -13.47 -8.80
C LYS A 321 3.17 -14.60 -7.98
N ASN A 322 2.80 -14.72 -6.70
CA ASN A 322 3.37 -15.72 -5.79
C ASN A 322 2.50 -16.97 -5.75
N ILE A 323 3.11 -18.12 -5.41
CA ILE A 323 2.37 -19.36 -5.15
C ILE A 323 1.45 -19.12 -3.95
N LEU A 324 0.22 -19.61 -4.08
CA LEU A 324 -0.73 -19.70 -3.00
C LEU A 324 -0.93 -21.16 -2.63
N GLN A 325 -0.63 -21.50 -1.39
CA GLN A 325 -0.91 -22.83 -0.85
C GLN A 325 -2.13 -22.78 0.05
N VAL A 326 -3.06 -23.71 -0.20
CA VAL A 326 -4.25 -23.86 0.64
C VAL A 326 -4.10 -25.14 1.45
N VAL A 327 -4.08 -25.00 2.77
CA VAL A 327 -4.04 -26.11 3.73
C VAL A 327 -5.41 -26.21 4.38
N ALA A 328 -6.12 -27.28 4.10
CA ALA A 328 -7.49 -27.48 4.56
C ALA A 328 -7.63 -28.81 5.32
N GLY A 329 -8.75 -28.96 6.02
CA GLY A 329 -9.02 -30.17 6.79
C GLY A 329 -8.25 -30.26 8.10
N ILE A 330 -7.83 -29.15 8.68
CA ILE A 330 -7.04 -29.11 9.92
C ILE A 330 -7.94 -29.32 11.13
N ASP A 331 -7.88 -30.50 11.74
CA ASP A 331 -8.78 -30.90 12.83
C ASP A 331 -8.58 -30.12 14.14
N ASN A 332 -7.34 -29.74 14.45
CA ASN A 332 -6.99 -29.12 15.72
C ASN A 332 -6.77 -27.58 15.61
N TYR A 333 -7.25 -26.97 14.55
CA TYR A 333 -7.17 -25.54 14.32
C TYR A 333 -8.57 -24.93 14.22
N ASN A 334 -8.95 -24.13 15.22
CA ASN A 334 -10.28 -23.54 15.32
C ASN A 334 -10.33 -22.14 14.70
N ASN A 335 -9.91 -22.01 13.44
CA ASN A 335 -9.92 -20.75 12.71
C ASN A 335 -9.68 -20.96 11.21
N SER A 336 -9.77 -19.86 10.44
CA SER A 336 -9.14 -19.70 9.12
C SER A 336 -8.13 -18.57 9.18
N LYS A 337 -7.15 -18.53 8.28
CA LYS A 337 -6.15 -17.47 8.26
C LYS A 337 -5.38 -17.41 6.95
N PHE A 338 -5.21 -16.20 6.42
CA PHE A 338 -4.19 -15.91 5.42
C PHE A 338 -2.85 -15.59 6.08
N ILE A 339 -1.76 -16.13 5.53
CA ILE A 339 -0.39 -15.84 5.94
C ILE A 339 0.41 -15.43 4.71
N ALA A 340 0.79 -14.14 4.65
CA ALA A 340 1.70 -13.67 3.62
C ALA A 340 3.12 -14.13 3.91
N ASN A 341 3.80 -14.60 2.87
CA ASN A 341 5.21 -14.98 2.96
C ASN A 341 5.53 -16.01 4.07
N GLY A 342 4.63 -16.95 4.27
CA GLY A 342 4.86 -18.07 5.19
C GLY A 342 5.89 -19.06 4.64
N LEU A 343 6.42 -19.91 5.52
CA LEU A 343 7.42 -20.93 5.20
C LEU A 343 6.77 -22.31 5.00
N VAL A 344 7.07 -22.95 3.90
CA VAL A 344 6.61 -24.32 3.60
C VAL A 344 7.77 -25.17 3.09
N VAL A 345 7.80 -26.43 3.49
CA VAL A 345 8.61 -27.48 2.84
C VAL A 345 7.72 -28.20 1.83
N GLN A 346 8.00 -28.06 0.55
CA GLN A 346 7.32 -28.77 -0.52
C GLN A 346 8.34 -29.50 -1.39
N ASP A 347 8.15 -30.81 -1.59
CA ASP A 347 9.09 -31.67 -2.32
C ASP A 347 10.57 -31.52 -1.84
N SER A 348 10.75 -31.40 -0.52
CA SER A 348 12.04 -31.14 0.16
C SER A 348 12.60 -29.73 -0.09
N ILE A 349 11.82 -28.79 -0.59
CA ILE A 349 12.19 -27.40 -0.83
C ILE A 349 11.48 -26.51 0.19
N LEU A 350 12.22 -25.72 0.94
CA LEU A 350 11.65 -24.67 1.79
C LEU A 350 11.37 -23.43 0.96
N CYS A 351 10.09 -23.11 0.84
CA CYS A 351 9.61 -22.05 -0.03
C CYS A 351 8.88 -20.97 0.76
N GLN A 352 9.03 -19.73 0.36
CA GLN A 352 8.16 -18.66 0.84
C GLN A 352 6.94 -18.56 -0.06
N ILE A 353 5.79 -18.90 0.47
CA ILE A 353 4.51 -18.86 -0.25
C ILE A 353 3.45 -18.18 0.59
N ASN A 354 2.40 -17.72 -0.06
CA ASN A 354 1.20 -17.31 0.63
C ASN A 354 0.40 -18.54 1.02
N PHE A 355 -0.17 -18.52 2.22
CA PHE A 355 -1.02 -19.61 2.71
C PHE A 355 -2.41 -19.15 3.00
N ILE A 356 -3.37 -20.04 2.76
CA ILE A 356 -4.67 -20.03 3.42
C ILE A 356 -4.72 -21.30 4.27
N LEU A 357 -4.88 -21.12 5.58
CA LEU A 357 -5.07 -22.20 6.54
C LEU A 357 -6.55 -22.31 6.89
N LEU A 358 -7.13 -23.49 6.72
CA LEU A 358 -8.55 -23.76 6.93
C LEU A 358 -8.72 -24.88 7.96
N GLY A 359 -9.08 -24.50 9.17
CA GLY A 359 -9.42 -25.43 10.24
C GLY A 359 -10.91 -25.67 10.36
N LYS A 360 -11.38 -25.75 11.62
CA LYS A 360 -12.80 -25.92 11.96
C LYS A 360 -13.28 -24.74 12.82
N ILE A 361 -14.52 -24.37 12.64
CA ILE A 361 -15.23 -23.48 13.54
C ILE A 361 -16.50 -24.22 13.97
N ASN A 362 -16.74 -24.34 15.28
CA ASN A 362 -17.85 -25.12 15.84
C ASN A 362 -17.97 -26.57 15.29
N GLY A 363 -16.84 -27.19 14.96
CA GLY A 363 -16.77 -28.55 14.43
C GLY A 363 -16.92 -28.68 12.91
N ASN A 364 -17.30 -27.61 12.19
CA ASN A 364 -17.43 -27.58 10.73
C ASN A 364 -16.16 -27.04 10.09
N TYR A 365 -15.72 -27.65 8.97
CA TYR A 365 -14.53 -27.21 8.26
C TYR A 365 -14.75 -25.88 7.53
N CYS A 366 -13.81 -24.95 7.65
CA CYS A 366 -13.83 -23.63 7.02
C CYS A 366 -13.61 -23.66 5.50
N SER A 367 -13.91 -24.76 4.83
CA SER A 367 -13.73 -24.94 3.38
C SER A 367 -14.93 -24.38 2.60
N THR A 368 -15.43 -23.22 2.96
CA THR A 368 -16.54 -22.53 2.30
C THR A 368 -16.04 -21.46 1.33
N VAL A 369 -16.85 -21.11 0.33
CA VAL A 369 -16.45 -20.14 -0.71
C VAL A 369 -16.18 -18.77 -0.12
N ASP A 370 -17.06 -18.30 0.78
CA ASP A 370 -16.97 -16.99 1.43
C ASP A 370 -15.73 -16.87 2.33
N ILE A 371 -15.47 -17.87 3.19
CA ILE A 371 -14.30 -17.85 4.09
C ILE A 371 -13.01 -17.91 3.27
N ILE A 372 -12.91 -18.79 2.26
CA ILE A 372 -11.74 -18.87 1.42
C ILE A 372 -11.55 -17.58 0.62
N ALA A 373 -12.63 -16.96 0.14
CA ALA A 373 -12.56 -15.69 -0.57
C ALA A 373 -12.14 -14.53 0.35
N HIS A 374 -12.55 -14.54 1.63
CA HIS A 374 -12.07 -13.60 2.64
C HIS A 374 -10.55 -13.72 2.84
N GLU A 375 -10.04 -14.92 3.06
CA GLU A 375 -8.60 -15.13 3.22
C GLU A 375 -7.83 -14.80 1.94
N TYR A 376 -8.40 -15.10 0.76
CA TYR A 376 -7.81 -14.73 -0.53
C TYR A 376 -7.78 -13.21 -0.73
N ALA A 377 -8.80 -12.50 -0.25
CA ALA A 377 -8.85 -11.03 -0.33
C ALA A 377 -7.75 -10.37 0.50
N HIS A 378 -7.38 -10.92 1.66
CA HIS A 378 -6.19 -10.46 2.40
C HIS A 378 -4.91 -10.56 1.56
N CYS A 379 -4.78 -11.62 0.76
CA CYS A 379 -3.68 -11.73 -0.20
C CYS A 379 -3.71 -10.56 -1.20
N LEU A 380 -4.87 -10.27 -1.80
CA LEU A 380 -5.03 -9.15 -2.72
C LEU A 380 -4.63 -7.81 -2.06
N ILE A 381 -5.19 -7.51 -0.89
CA ILE A 381 -4.94 -6.28 -0.13
C ILE A 381 -3.44 -6.12 0.20
N SER A 382 -2.73 -7.22 0.49
CA SER A 382 -1.29 -7.20 0.78
C SER A 382 -0.43 -6.76 -0.41
N TYR A 383 -0.94 -6.84 -1.63
CA TYR A 383 -0.26 -6.39 -2.85
C TYR A 383 -0.71 -5.01 -3.32
N SER A 384 -1.92 -4.57 -2.98
CA SER A 384 -2.53 -3.30 -3.42
C SER A 384 -2.31 -2.17 -2.43
N SER A 385 -3.22 -1.99 -1.49
CA SER A 385 -3.15 -0.93 -0.47
C SER A 385 -2.17 -1.24 0.67
N LYS A 386 -1.94 -2.53 0.93
CA LYS A 386 -1.09 -3.02 2.03
C LYS A 386 -1.55 -2.56 3.42
N LEU A 387 -2.86 -2.44 3.60
CA LEU A 387 -3.44 -2.03 4.89
C LEU A 387 -2.86 -2.84 6.05
N ASP A 388 -2.47 -2.14 7.12
CA ASP A 388 -1.99 -2.77 8.33
C ASP A 388 -3.07 -3.62 8.98
N GLY A 389 -2.68 -4.67 9.69
CA GLY A 389 -3.62 -5.57 10.38
C GLY A 389 -3.97 -5.12 11.80
N TYR A 390 -3.95 -3.79 12.11
CA TYR A 390 -4.18 -3.27 13.46
C TYR A 390 -5.03 -1.99 13.43
N GLY A 391 -5.86 -1.81 14.46
CA GLY A 391 -6.66 -0.61 14.65
C GLY A 391 -7.64 -0.33 13.50
N GLU A 392 -7.85 0.94 13.13
CA GLU A 392 -8.76 1.29 12.04
C GLU A 392 -8.28 0.76 10.68
N SER A 393 -6.98 0.73 10.43
CA SER A 393 -6.44 0.16 9.20
C SER A 393 -6.71 -1.35 9.11
N GLY A 394 -6.55 -2.07 10.22
CA GLY A 394 -6.91 -3.48 10.32
C GLY A 394 -8.41 -3.71 10.12
N ALA A 395 -9.26 -2.86 10.69
CA ALA A 395 -10.70 -2.94 10.50
C ALA A 395 -11.12 -2.67 9.04
N LEU A 396 -10.45 -1.77 8.33
CA LEU A 396 -10.62 -1.60 6.88
C LEU A 396 -10.19 -2.84 6.11
N ASN A 397 -9.06 -3.44 6.47
CA ASN A 397 -8.54 -4.67 5.86
C ASN A 397 -9.55 -5.82 5.98
N GLU A 398 -10.09 -6.04 7.19
CA GLU A 398 -11.14 -7.05 7.44
C GLU A 398 -12.44 -6.74 6.67
N SER A 399 -12.86 -5.47 6.63
CA SER A 399 -14.06 -5.07 5.90
C SER A 399 -13.93 -5.29 4.40
N PHE A 400 -12.81 -4.91 3.79
CA PHE A 400 -12.58 -5.19 2.37
C PHE A 400 -12.54 -6.69 2.09
N ALA A 401 -11.96 -7.49 2.99
CA ALA A 401 -11.94 -8.93 2.86
C ALA A 401 -13.35 -9.52 2.88
N ASP A 402 -14.22 -9.09 3.80
CA ASP A 402 -15.63 -9.50 3.86
C ASP A 402 -16.42 -9.07 2.62
N ILE A 403 -16.27 -7.82 2.18
CA ILE A 403 -16.95 -7.28 1.00
C ILE A 403 -16.57 -8.07 -0.25
N PHE A 404 -15.28 -8.31 -0.45
CA PHE A 404 -14.77 -9.04 -1.61
C PHE A 404 -15.18 -10.51 -1.56
N ALA A 405 -15.23 -11.12 -0.39
CA ALA A 405 -15.74 -12.47 -0.18
C ALA A 405 -17.22 -12.59 -0.58
N ASN A 406 -18.05 -11.68 -0.09
CA ASN A 406 -19.47 -11.65 -0.42
C ASN A 406 -19.72 -11.45 -1.93
N LEU A 407 -18.95 -10.57 -2.58
CA LEU A 407 -19.01 -10.36 -4.03
C LEU A 407 -18.55 -11.61 -4.82
N ALA A 408 -17.54 -12.32 -4.34
CA ALA A 408 -17.06 -13.55 -4.96
C ALA A 408 -18.10 -14.68 -4.82
N GLU A 409 -18.64 -14.87 -3.63
CA GLU A 409 -19.67 -15.87 -3.38
C GLU A 409 -20.93 -15.66 -4.26
N ARG A 410 -21.41 -14.41 -4.34
CA ARG A 410 -22.51 -14.03 -5.25
C ARG A 410 -22.23 -14.45 -6.69
N SER A 411 -21.00 -14.24 -7.16
CA SER A 411 -20.61 -14.59 -8.53
C SER A 411 -20.48 -16.10 -8.76
N ILE A 412 -19.94 -16.83 -7.78
CA ILE A 412 -19.64 -18.26 -7.90
C ILE A 412 -20.87 -19.13 -7.63
N LEU A 413 -21.63 -18.80 -6.58
CA LEU A 413 -22.77 -19.60 -6.11
C LEU A 413 -24.14 -19.03 -6.49
N GLY A 414 -24.19 -17.79 -6.98
CA GLY A 414 -25.44 -17.09 -7.29
C GLY A 414 -26.25 -16.70 -6.04
N ARG A 415 -25.65 -16.72 -4.86
CA ARG A 415 -26.31 -16.34 -3.60
C ARG A 415 -26.42 -14.82 -3.50
N ASN A 416 -27.45 -14.35 -2.84
CA ASN A 416 -27.72 -12.93 -2.62
C ASN A 416 -28.02 -12.66 -1.13
N ASN A 417 -27.08 -13.01 -0.28
CA ASN A 417 -27.12 -12.75 1.16
C ASN A 417 -25.97 -11.76 1.54
N TRP A 418 -25.95 -11.36 2.81
CA TRP A 418 -24.94 -10.48 3.39
C TRP A 418 -24.16 -11.18 4.50
N GLU A 419 -24.25 -12.49 4.55
CA GLU A 419 -23.69 -13.33 5.61
C GLU A 419 -22.31 -13.86 5.20
N ILE A 420 -21.46 -14.09 6.19
CA ILE A 420 -20.19 -14.78 6.10
C ILE A 420 -20.22 -15.95 7.07
N GLY A 421 -19.95 -17.16 6.58
CA GLY A 421 -19.86 -18.38 7.37
C GLY A 421 -21.17 -19.16 7.50
N GLU A 422 -22.23 -18.80 6.79
CA GLU A 422 -23.54 -19.45 6.91
C GLU A 422 -23.51 -20.95 6.57
N ASP A 423 -22.59 -21.39 5.68
CA ASP A 423 -22.39 -22.80 5.38
C ASP A 423 -21.81 -23.63 6.56
N LEU A 424 -21.37 -22.97 7.62
CA LEU A 424 -20.89 -23.62 8.86
C LEU A 424 -22.01 -23.87 9.90
N ASP A 425 -23.28 -23.83 9.49
CA ASP A 425 -24.45 -23.91 10.35
C ASP A 425 -24.59 -22.73 11.35
N PHE A 426 -23.84 -21.64 11.15
CA PHE A 426 -24.03 -20.38 11.89
C PHE A 426 -23.33 -19.22 11.14
N VAL A 427 -23.86 -18.01 11.32
CA VAL A 427 -23.33 -16.80 10.70
C VAL A 427 -22.19 -16.22 11.54
N LEU A 428 -21.02 -16.09 10.96
CA LEU A 428 -19.87 -15.45 11.60
C LEU A 428 -20.04 -13.93 11.64
N ARG A 429 -20.44 -13.33 10.53
CA ARG A 429 -20.70 -11.90 10.37
C ARG A 429 -21.84 -11.68 9.39
N ASP A 430 -22.65 -10.66 9.64
CA ASP A 430 -23.70 -10.18 8.75
C ASP A 430 -23.40 -8.73 8.37
N LEU A 431 -23.03 -8.49 7.11
CA LEU A 431 -22.65 -7.17 6.61
C LEU A 431 -23.84 -6.21 6.58
N SER A 432 -25.06 -6.73 6.54
CA SER A 432 -26.29 -5.92 6.56
C SER A 432 -26.69 -5.47 7.98
N ASN A 433 -26.29 -6.25 8.98
CA ASN A 433 -26.56 -5.97 10.39
C ASN A 433 -25.35 -6.33 11.27
N PRO A 434 -24.19 -5.71 11.06
CA PRO A 434 -22.96 -6.06 11.77
C PRO A 434 -23.03 -5.69 13.25
N GLU A 435 -22.19 -6.34 14.06
CA GLU A 435 -22.08 -6.09 15.50
C GLU A 435 -21.78 -4.60 15.80
N CYS A 436 -20.90 -3.98 15.03
CA CYS A 436 -20.64 -2.54 15.05
C CYS A 436 -20.98 -1.93 13.70
N SER A 437 -22.15 -1.31 13.59
CA SER A 437 -22.63 -0.67 12.35
C SER A 437 -22.47 0.85 12.33
N TYR A 438 -21.91 1.43 13.41
CA TYR A 438 -21.78 2.87 13.55
C TYR A 438 -20.44 3.26 14.15
N TYR A 439 -19.71 4.14 13.47
CA TYR A 439 -18.39 4.60 13.87
C TYR A 439 -18.42 5.27 15.25
N GLN A 440 -17.59 4.77 16.15
CA GLN A 440 -17.57 5.16 17.57
C GLN A 440 -18.93 5.00 18.30
N GLY A 441 -19.78 4.10 17.79
CA GLY A 441 -21.06 3.76 18.41
C GLY A 441 -20.94 2.78 19.57
N ASN A 442 -22.09 2.23 20.00
CA ASN A 442 -22.17 1.44 21.23
C ASN A 442 -21.26 0.20 21.28
N ASN A 443 -21.05 -0.46 20.15
CA ASN A 443 -20.22 -1.68 20.05
C ASN A 443 -18.82 -1.38 19.46
N TRP A 444 -18.48 -0.12 19.30
CA TRP A 444 -17.17 0.29 18.83
C TRP A 444 -16.08 -0.05 19.85
N ILE A 445 -15.04 -0.74 19.39
CA ILE A 445 -13.87 -1.07 20.19
C ILE A 445 -12.79 -0.02 19.92
N ASN A 446 -12.19 0.52 21.01
CA ASN A 446 -11.11 1.49 20.86
C ASN A 446 -9.93 0.85 20.11
N PRO A 447 -9.49 1.43 18.96
CA PRO A 447 -8.38 0.91 18.16
C PRO A 447 -7.03 0.81 18.88
N ASP A 448 -6.84 1.53 19.99
CA ASP A 448 -5.60 1.51 20.77
C ASP A 448 -5.52 0.31 21.73
N THR A 449 -6.57 -0.52 21.83
CA THR A 449 -6.57 -1.71 22.69
C THR A 449 -5.82 -2.88 22.07
N THR A 450 -5.31 -3.78 22.90
CA THR A 450 -4.71 -5.04 22.43
C THR A 450 -5.74 -6.12 22.10
N TYR A 451 -6.98 -5.94 22.54
CA TYR A 451 -8.07 -6.86 22.24
C TYR A 451 -8.34 -6.88 20.74
N ASP A 452 -8.32 -8.06 20.14
CA ASP A 452 -8.57 -8.27 18.71
C ASP A 452 -7.81 -7.24 17.83
N LYS A 453 -6.55 -6.96 18.15
CA LYS A 453 -5.69 -5.98 17.46
C LYS A 453 -6.32 -4.58 17.31
N GLY A 454 -7.08 -4.14 18.30
CA GLY A 454 -7.85 -2.89 18.24
C GLY A 454 -9.30 -3.10 17.74
N GLY A 455 -9.85 -4.30 17.91
CA GLY A 455 -11.22 -4.62 17.54
C GLY A 455 -11.44 -4.73 16.04
N VAL A 456 -10.47 -5.22 15.30
CA VAL A 456 -10.50 -5.20 13.82
C VAL A 456 -11.71 -5.91 13.24
N HIS A 457 -12.09 -7.09 13.79
CA HIS A 457 -13.22 -7.87 13.27
C HIS A 457 -14.58 -7.25 13.64
N THR A 458 -14.72 -6.64 14.83
CA THR A 458 -15.95 -5.96 15.22
C THR A 458 -16.12 -4.64 14.48
N ASN A 459 -15.06 -3.82 14.46
CA ASN A 459 -15.10 -2.50 13.83
C ASN A 459 -15.23 -2.56 12.31
N SER A 460 -14.78 -3.63 11.65
CA SER A 460 -14.95 -3.85 10.20
C SER A 460 -16.38 -3.62 9.72
N GLY A 461 -17.34 -3.92 10.57
CA GLY A 461 -18.77 -3.80 10.29
C GLY A 461 -19.21 -2.39 9.88
N VAL A 462 -18.52 -1.34 10.30
CA VAL A 462 -18.84 0.05 9.91
C VAL A 462 -18.75 0.24 8.40
N GLN A 463 -17.64 -0.15 7.77
CA GLN A 463 -17.48 -0.04 6.32
C GLN A 463 -18.25 -1.15 5.58
N SER A 464 -18.39 -2.33 6.16
CA SER A 464 -19.19 -3.40 5.59
C SER A 464 -20.66 -2.96 5.46
N LYS A 465 -21.19 -2.29 6.49
CA LYS A 465 -22.53 -1.68 6.45
C LYS A 465 -22.62 -0.56 5.40
N TRP A 466 -21.62 0.31 5.32
CA TRP A 466 -21.55 1.31 4.27
C TRP A 466 -21.65 0.69 2.87
N PHE A 467 -20.91 -0.41 2.64
CA PHE A 467 -20.94 -1.08 1.35
C PHE A 467 -22.30 -1.68 1.04
N GLN A 468 -22.95 -2.31 2.01
CA GLN A 468 -24.31 -2.84 1.85
C GLN A 468 -25.29 -1.74 1.46
N LEU A 469 -25.24 -0.58 2.13
CA LEU A 469 -26.10 0.56 1.83
C LEU A 469 -25.92 1.08 0.40
N ILE A 470 -24.67 1.28 -0.04
CA ILE A 470 -24.44 1.75 -1.42
C ILE A 470 -24.80 0.68 -2.46
N TYR A 471 -24.58 -0.60 -2.16
CA TYR A 471 -24.96 -1.68 -3.04
C TYR A 471 -26.48 -1.69 -3.33
N ASP A 472 -27.30 -1.49 -2.30
CA ASP A 472 -28.74 -1.47 -2.43
C ASP A 472 -29.24 -0.25 -3.25
N GLU A 473 -28.54 0.88 -3.19
CA GLU A 473 -28.93 2.12 -3.86
C GLU A 473 -28.37 2.22 -5.31
N ILE A 474 -27.10 1.84 -5.54
CA ILE A 474 -26.46 2.05 -6.84
C ILE A 474 -26.22 0.74 -7.63
N GLY A 475 -26.53 -0.41 -7.04
CA GLY A 475 -26.39 -1.72 -7.67
C GLY A 475 -24.96 -2.29 -7.67
N ILE A 476 -24.89 -3.60 -7.98
CA ILE A 476 -23.65 -4.39 -7.81
C ILE A 476 -22.48 -3.89 -8.66
N ASN A 477 -22.71 -3.47 -9.89
CA ASN A 477 -21.62 -3.13 -10.81
C ASN A 477 -20.92 -1.83 -10.38
N ASP A 478 -21.69 -0.81 -10.03
CA ASP A 478 -21.19 0.49 -9.63
C ASP A 478 -20.59 0.43 -8.23
N ALA A 479 -21.24 -0.25 -7.28
CA ALA A 479 -20.71 -0.47 -5.93
C ALA A 479 -19.40 -1.27 -5.94
N ARG A 480 -19.32 -2.34 -6.76
CA ARG A 480 -18.11 -3.14 -6.92
C ARG A 480 -16.95 -2.33 -7.52
N THR A 481 -17.23 -1.54 -8.56
CA THR A 481 -16.21 -0.68 -9.17
C THR A 481 -15.72 0.37 -8.18
N LEU A 482 -16.62 0.99 -7.44
CA LEU A 482 -16.28 1.99 -6.45
C LEU A 482 -15.41 1.40 -5.33
N VAL A 483 -15.80 0.26 -4.75
CA VAL A 483 -15.05 -0.35 -3.64
C VAL A 483 -13.67 -0.87 -4.10
N LYS A 484 -13.57 -1.43 -5.31
CA LYS A 484 -12.30 -1.84 -5.93
C LYS A 484 -11.30 -0.68 -5.98
N TRP A 485 -11.73 0.46 -6.48
CA TRP A 485 -10.85 1.62 -6.63
C TRP A 485 -10.62 2.34 -5.31
N THR A 486 -11.58 2.32 -4.41
CA THR A 486 -11.39 2.83 -3.05
C THR A 486 -10.25 2.09 -2.36
N GLU A 487 -10.30 0.76 -2.35
CA GLU A 487 -9.24 -0.07 -1.76
C GLU A 487 -7.86 0.24 -2.37
N ARG A 488 -7.74 0.27 -3.68
CA ARG A 488 -6.48 0.51 -4.39
C ARG A 488 -5.86 1.89 -4.15
N CYS A 489 -6.69 2.87 -3.81
CA CYS A 489 -6.24 4.23 -3.50
C CYS A 489 -5.88 4.43 -2.02
N LEU A 490 -6.01 3.43 -1.17
CA LEU A 490 -5.58 3.48 0.23
C LEU A 490 -4.07 3.17 0.38
N ASN A 491 -3.56 3.39 1.58
CA ASN A 491 -2.20 3.09 2.01
C ASN A 491 -2.21 2.30 3.32
N PRO A 492 -1.07 1.76 3.80
CA PRO A 492 -1.02 0.90 4.98
C PRO A 492 -1.64 1.48 6.25
N THR A 493 -1.59 2.78 6.43
CA THR A 493 -2.05 3.46 7.66
C THR A 493 -3.39 4.17 7.51
N SER A 494 -4.11 3.91 6.41
CA SER A 494 -5.42 4.52 6.13
C SER A 494 -6.45 4.19 7.19
N LYS A 495 -7.35 5.16 7.44
CA LYS A 495 -8.44 5.06 8.40
C LYS A 495 -9.79 5.19 7.70
N TYR A 496 -10.90 5.00 8.42
CA TYR A 496 -12.25 5.16 7.86
C TYR A 496 -12.45 6.50 7.16
N ARG A 497 -11.87 7.58 7.72
CA ARG A 497 -11.92 8.90 7.11
C ARG A 497 -11.29 8.95 5.72
N ASP A 498 -10.22 8.19 5.52
CA ASP A 498 -9.53 8.11 4.24
C ASP A 498 -10.35 7.33 3.21
N SER A 499 -10.88 6.16 3.61
CA SER A 499 -11.78 5.37 2.78
C SER A 499 -13.01 6.16 2.36
N LYS A 500 -13.65 6.87 3.30
CA LYS A 500 -14.76 7.78 3.05
C LYS A 500 -14.38 8.86 2.02
N ASN A 501 -13.27 9.57 2.24
CA ASN A 501 -12.87 10.69 1.40
C ASN A 501 -12.58 10.22 -0.04
N ILE A 502 -11.88 9.09 -0.17
CA ILE A 502 -11.56 8.48 -1.47
C ILE A 502 -12.83 8.03 -2.17
N SER A 503 -13.70 7.28 -1.51
CA SER A 503 -14.92 6.75 -2.12
C SER A 503 -15.90 7.85 -2.54
N ILE A 504 -16.06 8.90 -1.75
CA ILE A 504 -16.88 10.06 -2.12
C ILE A 504 -16.29 10.78 -3.34
N TYR A 505 -14.99 10.95 -3.40
CA TYR A 505 -14.36 11.58 -4.55
C TYR A 505 -14.45 10.70 -5.81
N LEU A 506 -14.19 9.41 -5.69
CA LEU A 506 -14.34 8.47 -6.79
C LEU A 506 -15.78 8.41 -7.30
N SER A 507 -16.77 8.41 -6.41
CA SER A 507 -18.18 8.45 -6.83
C SER A 507 -18.54 9.75 -7.57
N GLN A 508 -17.95 10.88 -7.17
CA GLN A 508 -18.10 12.13 -7.92
C GLN A 508 -17.49 12.03 -9.34
N ILE A 509 -16.36 11.33 -9.45
CA ILE A 509 -15.69 11.11 -10.73
C ILE A 509 -16.49 10.16 -11.62
N PHE A 510 -16.93 9.03 -11.07
CA PHE A 510 -17.57 7.97 -11.84
C PHE A 510 -18.98 8.33 -12.26
N PHE A 511 -19.74 8.94 -11.37
CA PHE A 511 -21.18 9.16 -11.55
C PHE A 511 -21.55 10.63 -11.74
N GLY A 512 -20.63 11.54 -11.51
CA GLY A 512 -20.87 12.98 -11.53
C GLY A 512 -21.24 13.54 -10.15
N LYS A 513 -20.84 14.78 -9.95
CA LYS A 513 -21.07 15.50 -8.70
C LYS A 513 -22.56 15.63 -8.41
N CYS A 514 -22.96 15.19 -7.21
CA CYS A 514 -24.35 15.24 -6.74
C CYS A 514 -25.35 14.50 -7.63
N SER A 515 -24.88 13.54 -8.44
CA SER A 515 -25.77 12.51 -9.00
C SER A 515 -26.43 11.71 -7.87
N ASP A 516 -27.40 10.89 -8.18
CA ASP A 516 -28.07 10.09 -7.17
C ASP A 516 -27.15 9.03 -6.59
N GLU A 517 -26.26 8.44 -7.42
CA GLU A 517 -25.23 7.50 -6.99
C GLU A 517 -24.22 8.18 -6.04
N HIS A 518 -23.74 9.38 -6.41
CA HIS A 518 -22.82 10.12 -5.54
C HIS A 518 -23.47 10.50 -4.20
N LYS A 519 -24.74 10.91 -4.22
CA LYS A 519 -25.49 11.18 -2.99
C LYS A 519 -25.64 9.94 -2.13
N ALA A 520 -25.94 8.79 -2.72
CA ALA A 520 -26.06 7.52 -2.02
C ALA A 520 -24.76 7.17 -1.26
N VAL A 521 -23.59 7.36 -1.89
CA VAL A 521 -22.28 7.14 -1.26
C VAL A 521 -22.05 8.06 -0.06
N VAL A 522 -22.39 9.35 -0.21
CA VAL A 522 -22.26 10.33 0.90
C VAL A 522 -23.23 10.00 2.04
N ASP A 523 -24.48 9.69 1.71
CA ASP A 523 -25.52 9.39 2.70
C ASP A 523 -25.20 8.09 3.46
N ALA A 524 -24.66 7.08 2.79
CA ALA A 524 -24.23 5.85 3.44
C ALA A 524 -23.10 6.11 4.46
N TRP A 525 -22.11 6.96 4.16
CA TRP A 525 -21.07 7.35 5.12
C TRP A 525 -21.61 8.21 6.28
N TYR A 526 -22.65 8.99 6.03
CA TYR A 526 -23.36 9.72 7.07
C TYR A 526 -24.13 8.77 7.98
N GLU A 527 -24.83 7.78 7.41
CA GLU A 527 -25.61 6.78 8.13
C GLU A 527 -24.74 5.96 9.09
N VAL A 528 -23.55 5.56 8.65
CA VAL A 528 -22.60 4.82 9.52
C VAL A 528 -21.75 5.74 10.41
N GLY A 529 -22.04 7.03 10.46
CA GLY A 529 -21.43 7.98 11.42
C GLY A 529 -20.03 8.48 11.09
N VAL A 530 -19.45 8.12 9.94
CA VAL A 530 -18.11 8.58 9.53
C VAL A 530 -18.15 9.94 8.86
N SER A 531 -19.22 10.28 8.13
CA SER A 531 -19.40 11.59 7.53
C SER A 531 -20.20 12.51 8.47
N PRO A 532 -19.75 13.75 8.71
CA PRO A 532 -20.52 14.73 9.50
C PRO A 532 -21.66 15.35 8.71
N LEU A 533 -21.73 15.17 7.39
CA LEU A 533 -22.71 15.75 6.50
C LEU A 533 -23.34 14.68 5.61
N ASN A 534 -24.65 14.74 5.47
CA ASN A 534 -25.38 14.00 4.45
C ASN A 534 -25.25 14.69 3.07
N SER A 535 -25.80 14.07 2.02
CA SER A 535 -25.73 14.57 0.64
C SER A 535 -26.33 15.97 0.49
N ASN A 536 -27.41 16.29 1.20
CA ASN A 536 -28.00 17.63 1.16
C ASN A 536 -27.04 18.71 1.71
N GLY A 537 -26.35 18.42 2.81
CA GLY A 537 -25.34 19.30 3.37
C GLY A 537 -24.10 19.38 2.47
N TYR A 538 -23.69 18.25 1.93
CA TYR A 538 -22.55 18.13 1.03
C TYR A 538 -22.76 18.93 -0.27
N CYS A 539 -23.87 18.71 -0.96
CA CYS A 539 -24.15 19.32 -2.26
C CYS A 539 -24.46 20.81 -2.20
N LYS A 540 -24.90 21.33 -1.05
CA LYS A 540 -25.16 22.77 -0.85
C LYS A 540 -23.89 23.57 -0.54
N ASN A 541 -22.82 22.94 -0.09
CA ASN A 541 -21.58 23.63 0.20
C ASN A 541 -20.81 23.97 -1.08
N ALA A 542 -20.32 25.21 -1.17
CA ALA A 542 -19.50 25.66 -2.30
C ALA A 542 -18.14 24.95 -2.42
N TYR A 543 -17.70 24.27 -1.36
CA TYR A 543 -16.46 23.52 -1.30
C TYR A 543 -16.70 22.07 -1.71
N HIS A 544 -16.36 21.76 -2.94
CA HIS A 544 -16.95 20.69 -3.69
C HIS A 544 -16.21 19.37 -3.70
N ILE A 545 -14.97 19.32 -3.16
CA ILE A 545 -14.21 18.07 -3.16
C ILE A 545 -14.33 17.37 -1.81
N MET A 546 -14.25 18.10 -0.72
CA MET A 546 -14.37 17.58 0.65
C MET A 546 -14.82 18.71 1.58
N PRO A 547 -16.14 18.88 1.82
CA PRO A 547 -16.67 20.04 2.56
C PRO A 547 -16.17 20.13 4.02
N TRP A 548 -15.71 19.02 4.58
CA TRP A 548 -15.06 18.93 5.88
C TRP A 548 -13.55 19.26 5.84
N LEU A 549 -12.90 19.09 4.70
CA LEU A 549 -11.58 19.65 4.42
C LEU A 549 -11.83 21.04 3.86
N LYS A 550 -12.08 22.01 4.72
CA LYS A 550 -12.17 23.40 4.28
C LYS A 550 -10.89 23.73 3.54
N PRO A 551 -10.95 24.36 2.34
CA PRO A 551 -9.75 24.85 1.70
C PRO A 551 -9.02 25.71 2.73
N THR A 552 -7.84 25.33 3.05
CA THR A 552 -6.99 25.99 4.03
C THR A 552 -6.57 27.38 3.57
N ILE A 553 -7.15 27.84 2.44
CA ILE A 553 -6.59 28.94 1.71
C ILE A 553 -7.71 29.95 1.40
N LYS A 554 -7.78 31.04 2.18
CA LYS A 554 -8.45 32.27 1.73
C LYS A 554 -7.47 33.07 0.87
N MET A 555 -7.84 33.33 -0.39
CA MET A 555 -7.12 34.30 -1.20
C MET A 555 -7.42 35.70 -0.66
N GLU A 556 -6.48 36.31 0.01
CA GLU A 556 -6.45 37.74 0.15
C GLU A 556 -5.52 38.29 -0.93
N THR A 557 -6.09 39.06 -1.84
CA THR A 557 -5.30 39.84 -2.81
C THR A 557 -4.56 40.93 -2.05
N LYS A 558 -3.34 40.66 -1.61
CA LYS A 558 -2.38 41.68 -1.26
C LYS A 558 -1.35 41.73 -2.38
N ASN A 559 -1.07 42.94 -2.83
CA ASN A 559 0.02 43.22 -3.77
C ASN A 559 1.30 42.58 -3.23
N SER A 560 1.92 41.69 -4.03
CA SER A 560 3.14 40.99 -3.65
C SER A 560 4.31 41.96 -3.51
N GLU A 561 4.75 42.19 -2.30
CA GLU A 561 6.06 42.78 -2.06
C GLU A 561 7.11 41.65 -2.26
N THR A 562 7.72 41.62 -3.44
CA THR A 562 8.86 40.71 -3.69
C THR A 562 10.13 41.46 -3.34
N SER A 563 10.81 41.07 -2.26
CA SER A 563 12.21 41.39 -2.11
C SER A 563 13.05 40.26 -2.70
N SER A 564 13.84 40.53 -3.69
CA SER A 564 14.79 39.56 -4.26
C SER A 564 16.15 39.70 -3.58
N ILE A 565 16.76 38.56 -3.25
CA ILE A 565 18.08 38.51 -2.61
C ILE A 565 19.03 37.69 -3.53
N TYR A 566 20.02 38.38 -4.10
CA TYR A 566 20.95 37.76 -5.04
C TYR A 566 22.34 38.43 -5.05
N PRO A 567 23.43 37.67 -5.36
CA PRO A 567 23.48 36.24 -5.48
C PRO A 567 23.31 35.55 -4.12
N ASN A 568 22.72 34.37 -4.13
CA ASN A 568 22.60 33.53 -2.94
C ASN A 568 22.77 32.05 -3.36
N PRO A 569 23.85 31.38 -3.00
CA PRO A 569 24.93 31.78 -2.08
C PRO A 569 25.75 32.98 -2.53
N THR A 570 26.31 33.71 -1.55
CA THR A 570 27.21 34.85 -1.78
C THR A 570 28.52 34.68 -1.03
N ARG A 571 29.58 35.47 -1.47
CA ARG A 571 30.87 35.55 -0.76
C ARG A 571 31.01 36.85 0.03
N ASP A 572 30.89 37.96 -0.66
CA ASP A 572 31.26 39.27 -0.12
C ASP A 572 30.09 40.27 -0.10
N PHE A 573 29.21 40.21 -1.12
CA PHE A 573 28.13 41.15 -1.29
C PHE A 573 26.83 40.46 -1.68
N VAL A 574 25.71 40.94 -1.16
CA VAL A 574 24.37 40.51 -1.51
C VAL A 574 23.50 41.70 -1.87
N ASN A 575 22.78 41.64 -2.96
CA ASN A 575 21.77 42.62 -3.32
C ASN A 575 20.46 42.26 -2.64
N ILE A 576 19.86 43.23 -1.94
CA ILE A 576 18.56 43.10 -1.31
C ILE A 576 17.65 44.15 -1.96
N GLU A 577 16.64 43.68 -2.66
CA GLU A 577 15.65 44.55 -3.30
C GLU A 577 14.46 44.75 -2.35
N LEU A 578 14.17 45.99 -2.02
CA LEU A 578 13.10 46.40 -1.12
C LEU A 578 12.07 47.27 -1.85
N GLN A 579 10.80 47.08 -1.52
CA GLN A 579 9.72 47.91 -2.07
C GLN A 579 9.50 49.23 -1.28
N GLU A 580 9.87 49.26 -0.01
CA GLU A 580 9.81 50.42 0.89
C GLU A 580 11.06 50.47 1.77
N ASP A 581 11.32 51.63 2.35
CA ASP A 581 12.40 51.78 3.31
C ASP A 581 12.17 50.87 4.51
N SER A 582 13.16 50.04 4.84
CA SER A 582 13.02 49.04 5.88
C SER A 582 14.29 48.81 6.69
N LEU A 583 14.12 48.51 7.98
CA LEU A 583 15.19 47.95 8.79
C LEU A 583 15.37 46.49 8.37
N VAL A 584 16.58 46.13 7.93
CA VAL A 584 16.99 44.79 7.54
C VAL A 584 17.94 44.21 8.57
N GLU A 585 17.55 43.09 9.18
CA GLU A 585 18.36 42.37 10.15
C GLU A 585 18.90 41.08 9.53
N ILE A 586 20.22 40.84 9.63
CA ILE A 586 20.82 39.53 9.33
C ILE A 586 21.02 38.80 10.64
N ILE A 587 20.42 37.60 10.73
CA ILE A 587 20.28 36.84 11.97
C ILE A 587 20.98 35.47 11.76
N ASP A 588 21.83 35.05 12.70
CA ASP A 588 22.48 33.75 12.67
C ASP A 588 21.51 32.61 13.02
N ILE A 589 21.99 31.36 12.89
CA ILE A 589 21.19 30.15 13.19
C ILE A 589 20.73 30.04 14.65
N ASN A 590 21.36 30.80 15.58
CA ASN A 590 21.01 30.82 16.99
C ASN A 590 20.01 31.94 17.32
N GLY A 591 19.55 32.69 16.31
CA GLY A 591 18.61 33.81 16.49
C GLY A 591 19.26 35.12 16.89
N LYS A 592 20.61 35.23 16.85
CA LYS A 592 21.33 36.47 17.18
C LYS A 592 21.40 37.37 15.95
N VAL A 593 21.01 38.63 16.07
CA VAL A 593 21.23 39.65 15.03
C VAL A 593 22.73 39.93 14.93
N VAL A 594 23.31 39.61 13.77
CA VAL A 594 24.74 39.82 13.47
C VAL A 594 24.98 41.07 12.64
N LYS A 595 23.96 41.57 11.96
CA LYS A 595 24.00 42.85 11.24
C LYS A 595 22.60 43.46 11.16
N ALA A 596 22.48 44.77 11.35
CA ALA A 596 21.23 45.52 11.20
C ALA A 596 21.49 46.77 10.38
N LEU A 597 20.68 47.03 9.36
CA LEU A 597 20.87 48.12 8.39
C LEU A 597 19.53 48.76 8.06
N GLU A 598 19.45 50.07 8.03
CA GLU A 598 18.34 50.77 7.42
C GLU A 598 18.62 50.93 5.93
N LEU A 599 17.79 50.33 5.11
CA LEU A 599 17.92 50.28 3.66
C LEU A 599 16.71 50.95 3.00
N SER A 600 16.97 51.70 1.93
CA SER A 600 15.92 52.41 1.19
C SER A 600 15.24 51.48 0.16
N ALA A 601 14.05 51.86 -0.28
CA ALA A 601 13.36 51.22 -1.39
C ALA A 601 14.27 51.09 -2.62
N GLY A 602 14.20 49.96 -3.32
CA GLY A 602 15.06 49.64 -4.46
C GLY A 602 16.13 48.58 -4.13
N VAL A 603 17.12 48.44 -5.01
CA VAL A 603 18.19 47.48 -4.87
C VAL A 603 19.34 48.04 -4.02
N ASN A 604 19.59 47.37 -2.88
CA ASN A 604 20.64 47.75 -1.94
C ASN A 604 21.76 46.69 -1.96
N ASN A 605 22.99 47.11 -2.21
CA ASN A 605 24.17 46.23 -2.18
C ASN A 605 24.76 46.19 -0.76
N VAL A 606 24.61 45.05 -0.09
CA VAL A 606 25.01 44.87 1.31
C VAL A 606 26.29 44.05 1.37
N ASN A 607 27.32 44.58 2.01
CA ASN A 607 28.55 43.87 2.29
C ASN A 607 28.37 42.88 3.42
N VAL A 608 28.70 41.60 3.18
CA VAL A 608 28.64 40.50 4.13
C VAL A 608 29.99 39.76 4.24
N SER A 609 31.06 40.38 3.73
CA SER A 609 32.43 39.79 3.75
C SER A 609 32.98 39.61 5.17
N ASP A 610 32.44 40.31 6.13
CA ASP A 610 32.78 40.22 7.56
C ASP A 610 32.08 39.04 8.29
N LEU A 611 31.06 38.43 7.67
CA LEU A 611 30.33 37.32 8.27
C LEU A 611 31.00 35.97 7.91
N PRO A 612 31.13 35.05 8.85
CA PRO A 612 31.64 33.68 8.59
C PRO A 612 30.80 32.89 7.56
N ASN A 613 31.42 31.85 6.97
CA ASN A 613 30.64 30.90 6.18
C ASN A 613 29.53 30.29 7.02
N GLY A 614 28.32 30.26 6.47
CA GLY A 614 27.16 29.77 7.22
C GLY A 614 25.83 30.14 6.57
N VAL A 615 24.78 29.75 7.28
CA VAL A 615 23.40 30.06 6.93
C VAL A 615 22.89 31.16 7.88
N TYR A 616 22.31 32.17 7.30
CA TYR A 616 21.73 33.33 7.98
C TYR A 616 20.29 33.55 7.52
N ASN A 617 19.50 34.26 8.30
CA ASN A 617 18.20 34.77 7.89
C ASN A 617 18.27 36.28 7.73
N ILE A 618 17.83 36.78 6.58
CA ILE A 618 17.58 38.24 6.40
C ILE A 618 16.13 38.48 6.76
N LYS A 619 15.91 39.35 7.75
CA LYS A 619 14.60 39.73 8.22
C LYS A 619 14.36 41.20 7.93
N THR A 620 13.22 41.49 7.31
CA THR A 620 12.66 42.85 7.18
C THR A 620 11.35 42.89 7.95
N LYS A 621 10.67 44.05 7.94
CA LYS A 621 9.36 44.23 8.58
C LYS A 621 8.34 43.18 8.15
N ASN A 622 8.39 42.74 6.87
CA ASN A 622 7.37 41.92 6.25
C ASN A 622 7.91 40.57 5.74
N ILE A 623 9.23 40.33 5.69
CA ILE A 623 9.85 39.22 5.01
C ILE A 623 11.00 38.64 5.84
N VAL A 624 11.08 37.31 5.85
CA VAL A 624 12.27 36.57 6.31
C VAL A 624 12.76 35.68 5.17
N SER A 625 14.01 35.91 4.74
CA SER A 625 14.63 35.17 3.65
C SER A 625 15.97 34.56 4.07
N LYS A 626 16.28 33.38 3.56
CA LYS A 626 17.55 32.68 3.84
C LYS A 626 18.68 33.28 3.02
N LEU A 627 19.83 33.55 3.67
CA LEU A 627 21.09 33.91 3.04
C LEU A 627 22.14 32.84 3.35
N VAL A 628 22.85 32.39 2.33
CA VAL A 628 23.98 31.47 2.46
C VAL A 628 25.26 32.20 2.11
N ILE A 629 26.23 32.21 3.03
CA ILE A 629 27.56 32.77 2.82
C ILE A 629 28.55 31.60 2.63
N SER A 630 29.25 31.59 1.48
CA SER A 630 30.22 30.56 1.10
C SER A 630 31.41 31.24 0.46
N LYS A 631 32.46 31.42 1.23
CA LYS A 631 33.75 32.03 0.79
C LYS A 631 34.69 31.01 0.20
#